data_245196e7dd76fca073dfb3ee73b98de3
#
_entry.id   245196e7dd76fca073dfb3ee73b98de3
#
_cell.length_a   1.000
_cell.length_b   1.000
_cell.length_c   1.000
_cell.angle_alpha   90.00
_cell.angle_beta   90.00
_cell.angle_gamma   90.00
#
_symmetry.space_group_name_H-M   'P 1'
#
loop_
_entity.id
_entity.type
_entity.pdbx_description
1 polymer ?
#
loop_
_entity_poly.entity_id
_entity_poly.type
_entity_poly.pdbx_seq_one_letter_code
_entity_poly.pdbx_strand_id
1 'polypeptide(L)'
;WHGAIVTNPNCTTVMLAVPLAILEEQFGLEAVIVTSMQAISGAGYPGVSALDIEGNVIPFIRNEESKVESESNKILGRLVKGENVISIVPESFTVSATCTRVPVIDGHTLSISVKLKSKTSLERVVEAFQNYKPKTMVYNLPSAPKHFLRFLEEDDRPQPRLDAEEEEGMCISLGRLRPCPILDFKFISLGHNTERGAAGASILNAEMALSMGMLKEVDNR
;
A
#
# COMPACT_ATOMS: atom_id res chain seq x y z
N TRP A 1 -27.20 11.22 -2.36
CA TRP A 1 -26.06 10.95 -1.52
C TRP A 1 -26.22 11.73 -0.22
N HIS A 2 -26.46 11.02 0.86
CA HIS A 2 -26.83 11.60 2.15
C HIS A 2 -25.66 11.58 3.17
N GLY A 3 -24.54 10.99 2.82
CA GLY A 3 -23.35 10.87 3.63
C GLY A 3 -22.56 9.60 3.32
N ALA A 4 -21.34 9.53 3.78
CA ALA A 4 -20.48 8.35 3.68
C ALA A 4 -19.54 8.27 4.87
N ILE A 5 -19.09 7.06 5.15
CA ILE A 5 -17.95 6.79 6.01
C ILE A 5 -16.79 6.40 5.12
N VAL A 6 -15.70 7.18 5.16
CA VAL A 6 -14.47 6.91 4.44
C VAL A 6 -13.44 6.40 5.44
N THR A 7 -12.86 5.26 5.18
CA THR A 7 -11.84 4.65 6.05
C THR A 7 -10.57 4.41 5.26
N ASN A 8 -9.42 4.47 5.94
CA ASN A 8 -8.19 3.94 5.38
C ASN A 8 -8.24 2.41 5.34
N PRO A 9 -7.54 1.78 4.40
CA PRO A 9 -7.25 0.37 4.48
C PRO A 9 -6.24 0.08 5.60
N ASN A 10 -5.98 -1.20 5.83
CA ASN A 10 -4.89 -1.66 6.68
C ASN A 10 -3.55 -1.04 6.23
N CYS A 11 -2.68 -0.67 7.18
CA CYS A 11 -1.43 0.01 6.89
C CYS A 11 -0.49 -0.80 5.98
N THR A 12 -0.42 -2.12 6.17
CA THR A 12 0.35 -3.02 5.29
C THR A 12 -0.26 -3.06 3.89
N THR A 13 -1.58 -3.08 3.80
CA THR A 13 -2.29 -3.07 2.52
C THR A 13 -1.98 -1.82 1.70
N VAL A 14 -1.78 -0.65 2.30
CA VAL A 14 -1.39 0.58 1.56
C VAL A 14 -0.06 0.37 0.83
N MET A 15 0.94 -0.20 1.51
CA MET A 15 2.26 -0.45 0.94
C MET A 15 2.24 -1.51 -0.16
N LEU A 16 1.27 -2.40 -0.12
CA LEU A 16 1.05 -3.45 -1.11
C LEU A 16 0.22 -2.93 -2.30
N ALA A 17 -0.89 -2.25 -2.05
CA ALA A 17 -1.85 -1.86 -3.07
C ALA A 17 -1.26 -0.90 -4.12
N VAL A 18 -0.37 0.01 -3.73
CA VAL A 18 0.22 0.98 -4.67
C VAL A 18 1.04 0.30 -5.78
N PRO A 19 2.07 -0.53 -5.50
CA PRO A 19 2.76 -1.23 -6.56
C PRO A 19 1.88 -2.24 -7.30
N LEU A 20 0.94 -2.89 -6.63
CA LEU A 20 0.01 -3.80 -7.30
C LEU A 20 -0.94 -3.08 -8.27
N ALA A 21 -1.39 -1.85 -7.95
CA ALA A 21 -2.20 -1.05 -8.86
C ALA A 21 -1.49 -0.79 -10.20
N ILE A 22 -0.20 -0.46 -10.13
CA ILE A 22 0.62 -0.23 -11.32
C ILE A 22 0.77 -1.50 -12.14
N LEU A 23 1.07 -2.62 -11.49
CA LEU A 23 1.25 -3.90 -12.16
C LEU A 23 -0.07 -4.43 -12.76
N GLU A 24 -1.19 -4.29 -12.04
CA GLU A 24 -2.51 -4.69 -12.54
C GLU A 24 -2.92 -3.86 -13.76
N GLU A 25 -2.73 -2.53 -13.71
CA GLU A 25 -3.09 -1.63 -14.81
C GLU A 25 -2.24 -1.90 -16.07
N GLN A 26 -0.95 -2.21 -15.90
CA GLN A 26 -0.01 -2.35 -17.02
C GLN A 26 0.09 -3.76 -17.60
N PHE A 27 -0.01 -4.78 -16.75
CA PHE A 27 0.32 -6.16 -17.13
C PHE A 27 -0.74 -7.18 -16.70
N GLY A 28 -1.66 -6.82 -15.81
CA GLY A 28 -2.58 -7.72 -15.13
C GLY A 28 -1.88 -8.61 -14.11
N LEU A 29 -2.53 -8.86 -12.97
CA LEU A 29 -2.03 -9.73 -11.90
C LEU A 29 -2.78 -11.08 -11.92
N GLU A 30 -2.06 -12.17 -11.72
CA GLU A 30 -2.61 -13.51 -11.52
C GLU A 30 -2.48 -13.95 -10.06
N ALA A 31 -1.28 -13.80 -9.47
CA ALA A 31 -1.00 -14.17 -8.09
C ALA A 31 0.04 -13.28 -7.43
N VAL A 32 -0.07 -13.11 -6.12
CA VAL A 32 0.82 -12.33 -5.27
C VAL A 32 1.14 -13.15 -4.03
N ILE A 33 2.43 -13.28 -3.71
CA ILE A 33 2.91 -13.78 -2.42
C ILE A 33 3.57 -12.61 -1.72
N VAL A 34 3.18 -12.33 -0.48
CA VAL A 34 3.72 -11.24 0.31
C VAL A 34 4.06 -11.68 1.72
N THR A 35 5.26 -11.31 2.17
CA THR A 35 5.65 -11.38 3.58
C THR A 35 5.88 -9.97 4.10
N SER A 36 5.17 -9.58 5.15
CA SER A 36 5.34 -8.27 5.78
C SER A 36 6.18 -8.37 7.04
N MET A 37 7.15 -7.48 7.16
CA MET A 37 7.96 -7.20 8.34
C MET A 37 7.45 -5.89 8.94
N GLN A 38 6.52 -6.00 9.89
CA GLN A 38 5.80 -4.83 10.41
C GLN A 38 6.50 -4.23 11.63
N ALA A 39 6.63 -2.92 11.62
CA ALA A 39 7.20 -2.10 12.68
C ALA A 39 6.37 -2.15 13.97
N ILE A 40 7.02 -1.90 15.11
CA ILE A 40 6.42 -1.94 16.45
C ILE A 40 5.27 -0.94 16.59
N SER A 41 5.42 0.26 16.02
CA SER A 41 4.39 1.32 16.07
C SER A 41 3.05 0.89 15.48
N GLY A 42 3.04 -0.08 14.55
CA GLY A 42 1.82 -0.65 14.00
C GLY A 42 0.97 -1.45 14.99
N ALA A 43 1.50 -1.75 16.18
CA ALA A 43 0.73 -2.41 17.23
C ALA A 43 -0.18 -1.44 18.03
N GLY A 44 0.03 -0.12 17.88
CA GLY A 44 -0.66 0.88 18.69
C GLY A 44 -0.26 0.84 20.17
N TYR A 45 -0.89 1.67 21.00
CA TYR A 45 -0.63 1.67 22.44
C TYR A 45 -1.46 0.56 23.13
N PRO A 46 -0.93 -0.20 24.09
CA PRO A 46 0.41 -0.09 24.73
C PRO A 46 1.56 -0.73 23.94
N GLY A 47 1.33 -1.22 22.74
CA GLY A 47 2.36 -1.82 21.90
C GLY A 47 2.61 -3.29 22.19
N VAL A 48 3.78 -3.76 21.78
CA VAL A 48 4.31 -5.10 22.08
C VAL A 48 5.29 -4.95 23.24
N SER A 49 5.28 -5.92 24.17
CA SER A 49 6.24 -5.95 25.28
C SER A 49 7.67 -5.96 24.72
N ALA A 50 8.58 -5.15 25.31
CA ALA A 50 9.97 -5.07 24.85
C ALA A 50 10.65 -6.45 24.89
N LEU A 51 10.36 -7.26 25.90
CA LEU A 51 10.92 -8.62 26.01
C LEU A 51 10.38 -9.60 24.98
N ASP A 52 9.21 -9.32 24.39
CA ASP A 52 8.65 -10.18 23.35
C ASP A 52 9.22 -9.87 21.96
N ILE A 53 9.69 -8.64 21.74
CA ILE A 53 10.11 -8.20 20.41
C ILE A 53 11.61 -7.93 20.26
N GLU A 54 12.31 -7.55 21.33
CA GLU A 54 13.73 -7.26 21.24
C GLU A 54 14.54 -8.53 20.91
N GLY A 55 15.31 -8.48 19.82
CA GLY A 55 16.06 -9.64 19.31
C GLY A 55 15.18 -10.79 18.79
N ASN A 56 13.90 -10.55 18.52
CA ASN A 56 12.92 -11.55 18.11
C ASN A 56 12.12 -11.13 16.87
N VAL A 57 11.50 -12.13 16.23
CA VAL A 57 10.49 -11.96 15.18
C VAL A 57 9.24 -12.71 15.60
N ILE A 58 8.11 -12.00 15.71
CA ILE A 58 6.81 -12.63 16.03
C ILE A 58 6.14 -13.00 14.70
N PRO A 59 5.93 -14.28 14.38
CA PRO A 59 5.43 -14.72 13.07
C PRO A 59 3.90 -14.69 12.97
N PHE A 60 3.25 -13.81 13.72
CA PHE A 60 1.79 -13.72 13.77
C PHE A 60 1.33 -12.34 14.23
N ILE A 61 0.40 -11.75 13.48
CA ILE A 61 -0.35 -10.56 13.87
C ILE A 61 -1.83 -10.87 13.69
N ARG A 62 -2.61 -10.74 14.75
CA ARG A 62 -4.02 -11.16 14.76
C ARG A 62 -4.84 -10.48 13.64
N ASN A 63 -5.53 -11.26 12.84
CA ASN A 63 -6.40 -10.83 11.73
C ASN A 63 -5.69 -10.04 10.62
N GLU A 64 -4.36 -9.96 10.61
CA GLU A 64 -3.64 -9.11 9.68
C GLU A 64 -3.61 -9.72 8.27
N GLU A 65 -3.29 -11.01 8.16
CA GLU A 65 -3.18 -11.71 6.88
C GLU A 65 -4.47 -11.65 6.08
N SER A 66 -5.60 -11.96 6.71
CA SER A 66 -6.92 -11.92 6.05
C SER A 66 -7.31 -10.53 5.55
N LYS A 67 -6.87 -9.46 6.23
CA LYS A 67 -7.06 -8.08 5.76
C LYS A 67 -6.21 -7.81 4.53
N VAL A 68 -4.92 -8.11 4.59
CA VAL A 68 -3.98 -7.89 3.46
C VAL A 68 -4.48 -8.64 2.22
N GLU A 69 -4.93 -9.87 2.36
CA GLU A 69 -5.44 -10.71 1.29
C GLU A 69 -6.72 -10.16 0.65
N SER A 70 -7.69 -9.73 1.48
CA SER A 70 -8.99 -9.29 0.98
C SER A 70 -9.05 -7.82 0.56
N GLU A 71 -8.39 -6.92 1.31
CA GLU A 71 -8.47 -5.48 1.07
C GLU A 71 -7.77 -5.08 -0.24
N SER A 72 -6.65 -5.72 -0.61
CA SER A 72 -5.95 -5.45 -1.86
C SER A 72 -6.86 -5.63 -3.07
N ASN A 73 -7.57 -6.75 -3.15
CA ASN A 73 -8.50 -7.03 -4.22
C ASN A 73 -9.68 -6.06 -4.24
N LYS A 74 -10.19 -5.69 -3.05
CA LYS A 74 -11.29 -4.73 -2.92
C LYS A 74 -10.88 -3.33 -3.37
N ILE A 75 -9.71 -2.84 -2.95
CA ILE A 75 -9.22 -1.49 -3.29
C ILE A 75 -8.95 -1.35 -4.78
N LEU A 76 -8.39 -2.36 -5.40
CA LEU A 76 -8.10 -2.38 -6.84
C LEU A 76 -9.32 -2.76 -7.68
N GLY A 77 -10.44 -3.13 -7.04
CA GLY A 77 -11.66 -3.54 -7.68
C GLY A 77 -12.38 -2.41 -8.43
N ARG A 78 -13.39 -2.78 -9.19
CA ARG A 78 -14.18 -1.88 -10.03
C ARG A 78 -15.48 -1.48 -9.37
N LEU A 79 -15.86 -0.20 -9.51
CA LEU A 79 -17.18 0.28 -9.10
C LEU A 79 -18.22 -0.12 -10.14
N VAL A 80 -19.27 -0.77 -9.68
CA VAL A 80 -20.45 -1.12 -10.49
C VAL A 80 -21.66 -0.39 -9.95
N LYS A 81 -22.33 0.39 -10.82
CA LYS A 81 -23.57 1.08 -10.49
C LYS A 81 -24.73 0.13 -10.72
N GLY A 82 -25.44 -0.24 -9.66
CA GLY A 82 -26.77 -0.80 -9.71
C GLY A 82 -27.85 0.29 -9.67
N GLU A 83 -29.13 -0.09 -9.71
CA GLU A 83 -30.24 0.87 -9.71
C GLU A 83 -30.26 1.78 -8.46
N ASN A 84 -29.92 1.26 -7.29
CA ASN A 84 -29.98 1.99 -6.02
C ASN A 84 -28.71 1.86 -5.16
N VAL A 85 -27.69 1.13 -5.63
CA VAL A 85 -26.49 0.83 -4.86
C VAL A 85 -25.26 0.87 -5.77
N ILE A 86 -24.20 1.47 -5.29
CA ILE A 86 -22.86 1.33 -5.87
C ILE A 86 -22.17 0.19 -5.11
N SER A 87 -21.71 -0.81 -5.81
CA SER A 87 -20.97 -1.93 -5.26
C SER A 87 -19.53 -1.98 -5.82
N ILE A 88 -18.63 -2.58 -5.06
CA ILE A 88 -17.27 -2.86 -5.50
C ILE A 88 -17.23 -4.32 -5.95
N VAL A 89 -16.81 -4.58 -7.18
CA VAL A 89 -16.44 -5.91 -7.65
C VAL A 89 -14.93 -6.04 -7.47
N PRO A 90 -14.47 -6.85 -6.51
CA PRO A 90 -13.04 -7.04 -6.26
C PRO A 90 -12.30 -7.57 -7.49
N GLU A 91 -11.01 -7.29 -7.61
CA GLU A 91 -10.16 -7.95 -8.59
C GLU A 91 -10.00 -9.44 -8.27
N SER A 92 -9.62 -10.22 -9.26
CA SER A 92 -9.66 -11.69 -9.18
C SER A 92 -8.29 -12.35 -8.96
N PHE A 93 -7.20 -11.56 -8.78
CA PHE A 93 -5.90 -12.14 -8.49
C PHE A 93 -5.85 -12.71 -7.07
N THR A 94 -5.07 -13.76 -6.87
CA THR A 94 -4.91 -14.39 -5.55
C THR A 94 -3.79 -13.73 -4.78
N VAL A 95 -4.02 -13.41 -3.51
CA VAL A 95 -3.00 -12.92 -2.57
C VAL A 95 -2.81 -13.95 -1.47
N SER A 96 -1.55 -14.31 -1.20
CA SER A 96 -1.15 -15.11 -0.04
C SER A 96 -0.23 -14.27 0.83
N ALA A 97 -0.64 -13.97 2.06
CA ALA A 97 0.07 -13.11 2.98
C ALA A 97 0.64 -13.89 4.17
N THR A 98 1.83 -13.49 4.61
CA THR A 98 2.42 -13.85 5.90
C THR A 98 2.80 -12.56 6.62
N CYS A 99 2.27 -12.35 7.83
CA CYS A 99 2.47 -11.11 8.55
C CYS A 99 3.29 -11.33 9.83
N THR A 100 4.44 -10.65 9.92
CA THR A 100 5.34 -10.74 11.05
C THR A 100 5.54 -9.40 11.72
N ARG A 101 5.82 -9.39 13.04
CA ARG A 101 6.28 -8.21 13.77
C ARG A 101 7.79 -8.29 13.98
N VAL A 102 8.48 -7.20 13.67
CA VAL A 102 9.95 -7.09 13.76
C VAL A 102 10.36 -5.93 14.67
N PRO A 103 11.58 -5.93 15.26
CA PRO A 103 12.06 -4.88 16.15
C PRO A 103 12.51 -3.61 15.38
N VAL A 104 11.61 -3.09 14.53
CA VAL A 104 11.74 -1.83 13.80
C VAL A 104 10.74 -0.87 14.38
N ILE A 105 11.12 0.38 14.63
CA ILE A 105 10.24 1.37 15.27
C ILE A 105 9.13 1.76 14.32
N ASP A 106 9.45 2.31 13.14
CA ASP A 106 8.53 2.76 12.11
C ASP A 106 8.94 2.23 10.73
N GLY A 107 7.96 2.11 9.84
CA GLY A 107 8.16 1.64 8.48
C GLY A 107 7.89 0.13 8.31
N HIS A 108 6.81 -0.19 7.59
CA HIS A 108 6.49 -1.57 7.21
C HIS A 108 7.24 -1.94 5.93
N THR A 109 7.99 -3.03 5.99
CA THR A 109 8.72 -3.58 4.84
C THR A 109 8.02 -4.84 4.34
N LEU A 110 7.78 -4.92 3.04
CA LEU A 110 7.12 -6.05 2.40
C LEU A 110 8.05 -6.70 1.37
N SER A 111 8.22 -8.01 1.47
CA SER A 111 8.81 -8.83 0.42
C SER A 111 7.69 -9.37 -0.45
N ILE A 112 7.65 -8.96 -1.72
CA ILE A 112 6.56 -9.23 -2.64
C ILE A 112 7.07 -10.03 -3.82
N SER A 113 6.34 -11.09 -4.19
CA SER A 113 6.54 -11.82 -5.43
C SER A 113 5.24 -11.86 -6.22
N VAL A 114 5.30 -11.62 -7.52
CA VAL A 114 4.11 -11.48 -8.38
C VAL A 114 4.17 -12.37 -9.60
N LYS A 115 3.00 -12.88 -9.99
CA LYS A 115 2.75 -13.51 -11.27
C LYS A 115 1.83 -12.61 -12.09
N LEU A 116 2.24 -12.33 -13.32
CA LEU A 116 1.54 -11.43 -14.23
C LEU A 116 0.75 -12.22 -15.28
N LYS A 117 -0.36 -11.65 -15.74
CA LYS A 117 -1.13 -12.23 -16.86
C LYS A 117 -0.39 -12.08 -18.19
N SER A 118 0.29 -10.95 -18.38
CA SER A 118 1.02 -10.63 -19.60
C SER A 118 2.52 -10.82 -19.39
N LYS A 119 3.20 -11.51 -20.31
CA LYS A 119 4.66 -11.59 -20.30
C LYS A 119 5.27 -10.21 -20.54
N THR A 120 6.25 -9.86 -19.76
CA THR A 120 6.97 -8.58 -19.87
C THR A 120 8.43 -8.74 -19.47
N SER A 121 9.26 -7.73 -19.75
CA SER A 121 10.65 -7.71 -19.32
C SER A 121 10.84 -6.93 -18.00
N LEU A 122 11.97 -7.14 -17.36
CA LEU A 122 12.34 -6.44 -16.12
C LEU A 122 12.36 -4.92 -16.34
N GLU A 123 12.94 -4.48 -17.46
CA GLU A 123 13.07 -3.06 -17.80
C GLU A 123 11.70 -2.39 -17.91
N ARG A 124 10.72 -3.05 -18.50
CA ARG A 124 9.35 -2.53 -18.61
C ARG A 124 8.66 -2.41 -17.25
N VAL A 125 8.95 -3.31 -16.31
CA VAL A 125 8.42 -3.22 -14.95
C VAL A 125 9.09 -2.07 -14.20
N VAL A 126 10.42 -1.87 -14.36
CA VAL A 126 11.14 -0.69 -13.82
C VAL A 126 10.52 0.59 -14.37
N GLU A 127 10.36 0.68 -15.68
CA GLU A 127 9.77 1.84 -16.36
C GLU A 127 8.35 2.14 -15.86
N ALA A 128 7.54 1.10 -15.64
CA ALA A 128 6.20 1.24 -15.10
C ALA A 128 6.23 1.85 -13.69
N PHE A 129 7.12 1.42 -12.81
CA PHE A 129 7.25 1.99 -11.48
C PHE A 129 7.80 3.43 -11.48
N GLN A 130 8.80 3.72 -12.31
CA GLN A 130 9.44 5.04 -12.36
C GLN A 130 8.55 6.12 -12.99
N ASN A 131 7.73 5.76 -13.97
CA ASN A 131 6.98 6.72 -14.79
C ASN A 131 5.47 6.76 -14.49
N TYR A 132 4.98 5.97 -13.53
CA TYR A 132 3.56 5.94 -13.22
C TYR A 132 3.07 7.28 -12.67
N LYS A 133 1.96 7.73 -13.24
CA LYS A 133 1.26 8.96 -12.80
C LYS A 133 -0.18 8.61 -12.45
N PRO A 134 -0.55 8.63 -11.16
CA PRO A 134 -1.91 8.34 -10.77
C PRO A 134 -2.89 9.38 -11.33
N LYS A 135 -4.04 8.94 -11.77
CA LYS A 135 -5.11 9.81 -12.31
C LYS A 135 -5.55 10.89 -11.31
N THR A 136 -5.38 10.61 -10.02
CA THR A 136 -5.72 11.52 -8.92
C THR A 136 -4.79 12.72 -8.79
N MET A 137 -3.62 12.74 -9.44
CA MET A 137 -2.71 13.89 -9.43
C MET A 137 -3.36 15.18 -9.96
N VAL A 138 -4.41 15.07 -10.77
CA VAL A 138 -5.13 16.26 -11.30
C VAL A 138 -5.80 17.09 -10.22
N TYR A 139 -6.03 16.53 -9.03
CA TYR A 139 -6.67 17.26 -7.93
C TYR A 139 -5.73 18.17 -7.15
N ASN A 140 -4.42 18.02 -7.31
CA ASN A 140 -3.39 18.83 -6.64
C ASN A 140 -3.68 19.06 -5.15
N LEU A 141 -3.83 17.94 -4.41
CA LEU A 141 -4.20 17.95 -3.00
C LEU A 141 -3.10 18.57 -2.14
N PRO A 142 -3.42 19.43 -1.15
CA PRO A 142 -2.43 20.14 -0.32
C PRO A 142 -1.43 19.23 0.37
N SER A 143 -1.90 18.09 0.92
CA SER A 143 -1.07 17.11 1.64
C SER A 143 -0.51 15.99 0.75
N ALA A 144 -0.66 16.10 -0.59
CA ALA A 144 -0.10 15.09 -1.48
C ALA A 144 1.42 15.22 -1.53
N PRO A 145 2.17 14.12 -1.40
CA PRO A 145 3.62 14.15 -1.58
C PRO A 145 3.97 14.48 -3.03
N LYS A 146 5.11 15.12 -3.25
CA LYS A 146 5.62 15.38 -4.61
C LYS A 146 5.89 14.06 -5.34
N HIS A 147 6.43 13.09 -4.61
CA HIS A 147 6.72 11.75 -5.08
C HIS A 147 5.99 10.73 -4.19
N PHE A 148 4.84 10.24 -4.63
CA PHE A 148 4.08 9.21 -3.90
C PHE A 148 4.74 7.83 -3.94
N LEU A 149 5.63 7.61 -4.92
CA LEU A 149 6.39 6.39 -5.15
C LEU A 149 7.80 6.74 -5.57
N ARG A 150 8.79 6.04 -5.02
CA ARG A 150 10.20 6.13 -5.40
C ARG A 150 10.73 4.74 -5.70
N PHE A 151 11.41 4.57 -6.82
CA PHE A 151 12.12 3.34 -7.15
C PHE A 151 13.62 3.53 -6.88
N LEU A 152 14.18 2.66 -6.04
CA LEU A 152 15.58 2.67 -5.61
C LEU A 152 16.34 1.58 -6.33
N GLU A 153 17.50 1.93 -6.88
CA GLU A 153 18.34 1.02 -7.66
C GLU A 153 19.42 0.33 -6.82
N GLU A 154 19.69 0.86 -5.63
CA GLU A 154 20.68 0.31 -4.72
C GLU A 154 20.30 -1.08 -4.21
N ASP A 155 21.27 -1.96 -4.15
CA ASP A 155 21.08 -3.38 -3.82
C ASP A 155 20.61 -3.64 -2.39
N ASP A 156 20.81 -2.71 -1.46
CA ASP A 156 20.45 -2.80 -0.05
C ASP A 156 19.27 -1.91 0.36
N ARG A 157 18.55 -1.32 -0.62
CA ARG A 157 17.41 -0.42 -0.39
C ARG A 157 16.11 -1.00 -0.94
N PRO A 158 14.94 -0.64 -0.35
CA PRO A 158 14.73 0.32 0.74
C PRO A 158 14.99 -0.28 2.13
N GLN A 159 15.33 0.61 3.08
CA GLN A 159 15.55 0.30 4.50
C GLN A 159 14.68 1.22 5.38
N PRO A 160 13.99 0.70 6.44
CA PRO A 160 13.12 1.54 7.28
C PRO A 160 13.84 2.77 7.85
N ARG A 161 15.05 2.61 8.38
CA ARG A 161 15.83 3.71 8.97
C ARG A 161 16.16 4.83 7.98
N LEU A 162 16.27 4.53 6.71
CA LEU A 162 16.75 5.45 5.68
C LEU A 162 15.63 6.02 4.81
N ASP A 163 14.54 5.26 4.65
CA ASP A 163 13.55 5.53 3.61
C ASP A 163 12.12 5.72 4.13
N ALA A 164 11.84 5.41 5.40
CA ALA A 164 10.48 5.50 5.91
C ALA A 164 9.96 6.93 5.96
N GLU A 165 10.84 7.91 6.25
CA GLU A 165 10.50 9.34 6.39
C GLU A 165 10.48 10.10 5.06
N GLU A 166 10.71 9.45 3.93
CA GLU A 166 10.71 10.12 2.62
C GLU A 166 9.38 10.83 2.36
N GLU A 167 9.44 12.10 1.91
CA GLU A 167 8.26 12.98 1.73
C GLU A 167 7.39 13.04 2.99
N GLU A 168 8.01 13.24 4.16
CA GLU A 168 7.33 13.29 5.46
C GLU A 168 6.55 11.98 5.77
N GLY A 169 7.09 10.84 5.36
CA GLY A 169 6.46 9.53 5.52
C GLY A 169 5.35 9.22 4.52
N MET A 170 5.11 10.08 3.53
CA MET A 170 4.02 9.91 2.57
C MET A 170 4.44 9.21 1.27
N CYS A 171 5.74 8.97 1.05
CA CYS A 171 6.26 8.21 -0.08
C CYS A 171 6.28 6.70 0.20
N ILE A 172 6.05 5.90 -0.83
CA ILE A 172 6.33 4.46 -0.82
C ILE A 172 7.60 4.23 -1.61
N SER A 173 8.59 3.58 -0.98
CA SER A 173 9.85 3.24 -1.60
C SER A 173 9.84 1.79 -2.09
N LEU A 174 10.14 1.60 -3.37
CA LEU A 174 10.32 0.29 -4.00
C LEU A 174 11.79 0.06 -4.32
N GLY A 175 12.24 -1.19 -4.26
CA GLY A 175 13.58 -1.55 -4.69
C GLY A 175 13.75 -3.07 -4.80
N ARG A 176 14.97 -3.50 -5.11
CA ARG A 176 15.28 -4.93 -5.23
C ARG A 176 14.44 -5.67 -6.26
N LEU A 177 13.92 -4.99 -7.28
CA LEU A 177 13.18 -5.64 -8.35
C LEU A 177 14.08 -6.56 -9.16
N ARG A 178 13.68 -7.81 -9.29
CA ARG A 178 14.44 -8.86 -9.99
C ARG A 178 13.52 -10.00 -10.43
N PRO A 179 13.96 -10.84 -11.37
CA PRO A 179 13.23 -12.05 -11.74
C PRO A 179 13.00 -12.97 -10.52
N CYS A 180 11.85 -13.62 -10.48
CA CYS A 180 11.52 -14.62 -9.48
C CYS A 180 11.51 -16.01 -10.15
N PRO A 181 12.26 -17.01 -9.64
CA PRO A 181 12.31 -18.33 -10.27
C PRO A 181 11.03 -19.16 -10.12
N ILE A 182 10.11 -18.73 -9.23
CA ILE A 182 8.83 -19.43 -8.98
C ILE A 182 7.67 -18.68 -9.63
N LEU A 183 7.67 -17.35 -9.52
CA LEU A 183 6.73 -16.45 -10.18
C LEU A 183 7.47 -15.63 -11.26
N ASP A 184 6.95 -14.48 -11.65
CA ASP A 184 7.64 -13.68 -12.70
C ASP A 184 8.67 -12.72 -12.09
N PHE A 185 8.26 -11.91 -11.11
CA PHE A 185 9.11 -10.90 -10.48
C PHE A 185 8.97 -10.90 -8.96
N LYS A 186 10.01 -10.36 -8.30
CA LYS A 186 10.01 -10.08 -6.86
C LYS A 186 10.71 -8.77 -6.55
N PHE A 187 10.21 -8.06 -5.53
CA PHE A 187 10.71 -6.76 -5.11
C PHE A 187 10.40 -6.48 -3.65
N ILE A 188 10.96 -5.39 -3.11
CA ILE A 188 10.68 -4.89 -1.77
C ILE A 188 9.87 -3.61 -1.88
N SER A 189 8.86 -3.48 -1.04
CA SER A 189 8.09 -2.25 -0.81
C SER A 189 8.23 -1.82 0.63
N LEU A 190 8.38 -0.52 0.87
CA LEU A 190 8.50 0.08 2.19
C LEU A 190 7.66 1.35 2.24
N GLY A 191 7.02 1.61 3.38
CA GLY A 191 6.38 2.90 3.66
C GLY A 191 6.13 3.10 5.14
N HIS A 192 5.90 4.36 5.53
CA HIS A 192 5.63 4.74 6.91
C HIS A 192 4.20 4.33 7.30
N ASN A 193 4.10 3.45 8.30
CA ASN A 193 2.83 2.82 8.66
C ASN A 193 1.87 3.74 9.41
N THR A 194 2.35 4.79 10.07
CA THR A 194 1.51 5.75 10.81
C THR A 194 1.20 7.01 9.99
N GLU A 195 2.05 7.39 9.05
CA GLU A 195 1.79 8.50 8.13
C GLU A 195 1.07 8.00 6.87
N ARG A 196 1.78 7.43 5.90
CA ARG A 196 1.15 6.92 4.67
C ARG A 196 0.13 5.82 4.95
N GLY A 197 0.38 4.99 5.96
CA GLY A 197 -0.50 3.88 6.36
C GLY A 197 -1.70 4.29 7.22
N ALA A 198 -1.75 5.53 7.76
CA ALA A 198 -2.80 5.97 8.67
C ALA A 198 -3.11 7.47 8.56
N ALA A 199 -2.46 8.33 9.36
CA ALA A 199 -2.86 9.73 9.57
C ALA A 199 -2.82 10.55 8.27
N GLY A 200 -1.70 10.57 7.57
CA GLY A 200 -1.52 11.34 6.34
C GLY A 200 -2.47 10.89 5.24
N ALA A 201 -2.70 9.58 5.09
CA ALA A 201 -3.68 9.08 4.12
C ALA A 201 -5.12 9.44 4.49
N SER A 202 -5.46 9.56 5.78
CA SER A 202 -6.79 10.03 6.21
C SER A 202 -7.05 11.48 5.80
N ILE A 203 -6.04 12.34 5.95
CA ILE A 203 -6.09 13.74 5.50
C ILE A 203 -6.26 13.80 3.98
N LEU A 204 -5.44 13.05 3.24
CA LEU A 204 -5.55 12.97 1.77
C LEU A 204 -6.94 12.51 1.30
N ASN A 205 -7.54 11.54 1.99
CA ASN A 205 -8.90 11.08 1.67
C ASN A 205 -9.93 12.20 1.87
N ALA A 206 -9.80 13.01 2.92
CA ALA A 206 -10.68 14.15 3.17
C ALA A 206 -10.50 15.25 2.11
N GLU A 207 -9.26 15.59 1.77
CA GLU A 207 -8.93 16.55 0.72
C GLU A 207 -9.46 16.08 -0.66
N MET A 208 -9.32 14.78 -0.95
CA MET A 208 -9.86 14.19 -2.17
C MET A 208 -11.38 14.30 -2.21
N ALA A 209 -12.08 13.94 -1.12
CA ALA A 209 -13.53 14.04 -1.03
C ALA A 209 -14.03 15.48 -1.23
N LEU A 210 -13.32 16.45 -0.67
CA LEU A 210 -13.59 17.88 -0.89
C LEU A 210 -13.39 18.28 -2.37
N SER A 211 -12.25 17.92 -2.94
CA SER A 211 -11.91 18.25 -4.33
C SER A 211 -12.84 17.61 -5.35
N MET A 212 -13.43 16.46 -5.01
CA MET A 212 -14.44 15.79 -5.82
C MET A 212 -15.87 16.34 -5.61
N GLY A 213 -16.05 17.38 -4.77
CA GLY A 213 -17.36 17.95 -4.45
C GLY A 213 -18.26 17.00 -3.64
N MET A 214 -17.70 16.02 -2.96
CA MET A 214 -18.46 15.07 -2.13
C MET A 214 -18.87 15.67 -0.79
N LEU A 215 -18.17 16.71 -0.33
CA LEU A 215 -18.51 17.45 0.88
C LEU A 215 -19.27 18.71 0.50
N LYS A 216 -20.40 18.95 1.17
CA LYS A 216 -21.15 20.22 1.05
C LYS A 216 -20.73 21.13 2.19
N GLU A 217 -20.61 22.44 1.90
CA GLU A 217 -20.50 23.43 2.95
C GLU A 217 -21.75 23.32 3.86
N VAL A 218 -21.52 23.23 5.16
CA VAL A 218 -22.61 23.32 6.14
C VAL A 218 -22.97 24.81 6.20
N ASP A 219 -24.11 25.18 5.64
CA ASP A 219 -24.69 26.52 5.87
C ASP A 219 -24.88 26.69 7.37
N ASN A 220 -23.98 27.42 8.01
CA ASN A 220 -24.13 27.87 9.38
C ASN A 220 -25.24 28.92 9.41
N ARG A 221 -26.51 28.47 9.46
CA ARG A 221 -27.65 29.30 9.82
C ARG A 221 -27.93 29.18 11.31
#